data_6ac0257f22720245e6891ddc10263dd2
#
_entry.id   6ac0257f22720245e6891ddc10263dd2
#
_cell.length_a   1.000
_cell.length_b   1.000
_cell.length_c   1.000
_cell.angle_alpha   90.00
_cell.angle_beta   90.00
_cell.angle_gamma   90.00
#
_symmetry.space_group_name_H-M   'P 1'
#
loop_
_entity.id
_entity.type
_entity.pdbx_description
1 polymer ?
#
loop_
_entity_poly.entity_id
_entity_poly.type
_entity_poly.pdbx_seq_one_letter_code
_entity_poly.pdbx_strand_id
1 'polypeptide(L)'
;LLEYGEDGLSRYNVAAKINANITKWLKFNYSTRFTRNDVWRPTSFNSQFYDYFGRMTWPNMPMYDPNGYPYGEVRNISEGGQRDVQTDRHYHQATLIIEPIKNWVTNIELNYRITDGGVKETTLPAYNHLPDGSVDDTKANSSLYQEDTKENYLNFNAYTSYSHTFNDTHNLKVMLGFQSEETKYDFSSTKKYGLMVNGLPQFDLTTGLDGTGNKKDTEVSGYHNEWATVGFFGRLNYDYKGRYLAEVNMRYDGTSRFRRGSRWQLSPSFSLGWNIAQEEFWKPIENIANLLKVRFSYGELGNQNINNWYPTYRTISIGSLNGDWLQNGLSPNTSSVGGLINSALTWEKVR
;
A
#
# COMPACT_ATOMS: atom_id res chain seq x y z
N LEU A 1 -3.13 24.31 -8.39
CA LEU A 1 -3.77 25.43 -7.68
C LEU A 1 -5.02 25.81 -8.48
N LEU A 2 -6.17 25.57 -7.88
CA LEU A 2 -7.46 25.92 -8.49
C LEU A 2 -7.75 27.40 -8.22
N GLU A 3 -8.34 28.09 -9.19
CA GLU A 3 -8.85 29.45 -9.01
C GLU A 3 -10.13 29.44 -8.14
N TYR A 4 -10.91 28.37 -8.26
CA TYR A 4 -12.14 28.13 -7.52
C TYR A 4 -12.01 26.83 -6.71
N GLY A 5 -12.46 26.88 -5.46
CA GLY A 5 -12.29 25.79 -4.50
C GLY A 5 -10.88 25.76 -3.93
N GLU A 6 -10.71 25.06 -2.84
CA GLU A 6 -9.43 24.93 -2.14
C GLU A 6 -8.88 23.53 -2.31
N ASP A 7 -7.64 23.41 -2.80
CA ASP A 7 -6.89 22.17 -2.81
C ASP A 7 -5.50 22.35 -2.23
N GLY A 8 -4.99 21.35 -1.59
CA GLY A 8 -3.65 21.42 -1.04
C GLY A 8 -3.18 20.12 -0.40
N LEU A 9 -1.90 20.14 -0.02
CA LEU A 9 -1.23 19.08 0.69
C LEU A 9 -0.30 19.66 1.74
N SER A 10 -0.43 19.20 2.98
CA SER A 10 0.53 19.42 4.05
C SER A 10 1.17 18.11 4.45
N ARG A 11 2.51 18.11 4.62
CA ARG A 11 3.26 16.94 5.05
C ARG A 11 4.18 17.28 6.21
N TYR A 12 4.06 16.50 7.27
CA TYR A 12 4.90 16.57 8.45
C TYR A 12 5.71 15.28 8.60
N ASN A 13 7.03 15.41 8.81
CA ASN A 13 7.88 14.25 9.03
C ASN A 13 8.72 14.49 10.28
N VAL A 14 8.71 13.53 11.19
CA VAL A 14 9.59 13.51 12.36
C VAL A 14 10.31 12.17 12.38
N ALA A 15 11.63 12.19 12.58
CA ALA A 15 12.43 10.97 12.68
C ALA A 15 13.44 11.07 13.82
N ALA A 16 13.65 9.93 14.49
CA ALA A 16 14.68 9.80 15.51
C ALA A 16 15.42 8.48 15.32
N LYS A 17 16.72 8.47 15.64
CA LYS A 17 17.57 7.28 15.56
C LYS A 17 18.46 7.21 16.78
N ILE A 18 18.56 6.02 17.38
CA ILE A 18 19.44 5.70 18.51
C ILE A 18 20.32 4.53 18.09
N ASN A 19 21.65 4.68 18.26
CA ASN A 19 22.61 3.60 18.10
C ASN A 19 23.35 3.45 19.43
N ALA A 20 23.28 2.26 20.03
CA ALA A 20 23.88 1.97 21.31
C ALA A 20 24.82 0.76 21.19
N ASN A 21 26.08 0.92 21.60
CA ASN A 21 27.00 -0.19 21.82
C ASN A 21 26.82 -0.63 23.26
N ILE A 22 26.00 -1.67 23.51
CA ILE A 22 25.70 -2.18 24.85
C ILE A 22 26.95 -2.85 25.46
N THR A 23 27.60 -3.65 24.61
CA THR A 23 28.88 -4.30 24.93
C THR A 23 29.77 -4.29 23.70
N LYS A 24 31.00 -4.87 23.79
CA LYS A 24 31.89 -5.02 22.63
C LYS A 24 31.34 -5.94 21.56
N TRP A 25 30.43 -6.85 21.92
CA TRP A 25 29.85 -7.87 21.06
C TRP A 25 28.33 -7.66 20.79
N LEU A 26 27.68 -6.68 21.45
CA LEU A 26 26.24 -6.42 21.34
C LEU A 26 26.00 -4.95 21.01
N LYS A 27 25.34 -4.70 19.87
CA LYS A 27 24.89 -3.38 19.45
C LYS A 27 23.37 -3.39 19.28
N PHE A 28 22.75 -2.29 19.66
CA PHE A 28 21.33 -2.05 19.48
C PHE A 28 21.13 -0.78 18.67
N ASN A 29 20.35 -0.89 17.61
CA ASN A 29 19.92 0.26 16.80
C ASN A 29 18.40 0.34 16.84
N TYR A 30 17.90 1.53 17.08
CA TYR A 30 16.48 1.81 16.99
C TYR A 30 16.25 3.05 16.15
N SER A 31 15.29 2.98 15.23
CA SER A 31 14.85 4.15 14.50
C SER A 31 13.33 4.22 14.49
N THR A 32 12.81 5.43 14.59
CA THR A 32 11.38 5.72 14.46
C THR A 32 11.17 6.88 13.51
N ARG A 33 10.08 6.82 12.77
CA ARG A 33 9.64 7.90 11.88
C ARG A 33 8.12 7.99 11.92
N PHE A 34 7.66 9.20 12.11
CA PHE A 34 6.27 9.57 11.95
C PHE A 34 6.12 10.43 10.68
N THR A 35 5.09 10.18 9.91
CA THR A 35 4.71 11.00 8.75
C THR A 35 3.23 11.23 8.77
N ARG A 36 2.79 12.49 8.76
CA ARG A 36 1.40 12.89 8.52
C ARG A 36 1.29 13.55 7.15
N ASN A 37 0.32 13.11 6.38
CA ASN A 37 -0.12 13.77 5.16
C ASN A 37 -1.58 14.20 5.33
N ASP A 38 -1.83 15.48 5.17
CA ASP A 38 -3.17 16.05 5.09
C ASP A 38 -3.37 16.55 3.67
N VAL A 39 -4.38 16.02 2.99
CA VAL A 39 -4.74 16.39 1.62
C VAL A 39 -6.19 16.84 1.63
N TRP A 40 -6.45 18.01 1.08
CA TRP A 40 -7.81 18.52 0.94
C TRP A 40 -8.06 18.96 -0.51
N ARG A 41 -9.30 18.77 -0.96
CA ARG A 41 -9.72 19.14 -2.30
C ARG A 41 -11.24 19.24 -2.39
N PRO A 42 -11.80 19.99 -3.36
CA PRO A 42 -13.22 19.94 -3.63
C PRO A 42 -13.70 18.53 -3.94
N THR A 43 -14.89 18.16 -3.45
CA THR A 43 -15.46 16.82 -3.65
C THR A 43 -15.65 16.50 -5.14
N SER A 44 -16.02 17.49 -5.94
CA SER A 44 -16.22 17.37 -7.39
C SER A 44 -14.89 17.35 -8.19
N PHE A 45 -13.74 17.61 -7.56
CA PHE A 45 -12.42 17.53 -8.20
C PHE A 45 -11.94 16.08 -8.31
N ASN A 46 -12.51 15.36 -9.28
CA ASN A 46 -12.28 13.95 -9.54
C ASN A 46 -12.04 13.69 -11.04
N SER A 47 -12.02 12.43 -11.48
CA SER A 47 -11.80 12.07 -12.87
C SER A 47 -12.89 12.63 -13.82
N GLN A 48 -14.13 12.75 -13.36
CA GLN A 48 -15.22 13.31 -14.14
C GLN A 48 -15.03 14.79 -14.43
N PHE A 49 -14.40 15.54 -13.52
CA PHE A 49 -14.05 16.94 -13.74
C PHE A 49 -13.19 17.11 -15.00
N TYR A 50 -12.15 16.30 -15.17
CA TYR A 50 -11.30 16.36 -16.37
C TYR A 50 -12.04 15.93 -17.63
N ASP A 51 -12.95 14.95 -17.51
CA ASP A 51 -13.80 14.53 -18.63
C ASP A 51 -14.77 15.64 -19.04
N TYR A 52 -15.33 16.36 -18.09
CA TYR A 52 -16.19 17.51 -18.37
C TYR A 52 -15.44 18.60 -19.14
N PHE A 53 -14.31 19.04 -18.63
CA PHE A 53 -13.51 20.09 -19.28
C PHE A 53 -12.92 19.65 -20.63
N GLY A 54 -12.52 18.39 -20.76
CA GLY A 54 -11.88 17.89 -21.99
C GLY A 54 -12.84 17.46 -23.10
N ARG A 55 -14.05 17.01 -22.77
CA ARG A 55 -14.96 16.38 -23.74
C ARG A 55 -16.40 16.89 -23.72
N MET A 56 -16.89 17.40 -22.59
CA MET A 56 -18.30 17.72 -22.39
C MET A 56 -18.57 19.22 -22.28
N THR A 57 -17.55 20.05 -22.08
CA THR A 57 -17.74 21.51 -22.08
C THR A 57 -17.73 22.04 -23.51
N TRP A 58 -18.86 22.53 -23.98
CA TRP A 58 -19.00 23.15 -25.30
C TRP A 58 -18.38 24.56 -25.24
N PRO A 59 -17.74 25.03 -26.31
CA PRO A 59 -17.11 26.36 -26.37
C PRO A 59 -18.04 27.54 -26.06
N ASN A 60 -19.36 27.34 -26.20
CA ASN A 60 -20.39 28.35 -25.94
C ASN A 60 -21.03 28.22 -24.53
N MET A 61 -20.57 27.27 -23.68
CA MET A 61 -21.05 27.21 -22.30
C MET A 61 -20.40 28.32 -21.47
N PRO A 62 -21.18 29.19 -20.83
CA PRO A 62 -20.64 30.24 -19.98
C PRO A 62 -20.08 29.65 -18.69
N MET A 63 -19.02 30.25 -18.17
CA MET A 63 -18.48 29.94 -16.83
C MET A 63 -19.27 30.62 -15.71
N TYR A 64 -20.01 31.65 -16.03
CA TYR A 64 -20.85 32.42 -15.12
C TYR A 64 -22.27 32.59 -15.73
N ASP A 65 -23.24 32.62 -14.82
CA ASP A 65 -24.60 32.95 -15.20
C ASP A 65 -24.75 34.46 -15.49
N PRO A 66 -25.92 34.94 -15.99
CA PRO A 66 -26.15 36.36 -16.26
C PRO A 66 -26.01 37.26 -15.00
N ASN A 67 -26.08 36.72 -13.81
CA ASN A 67 -25.96 37.44 -12.54
C ASN A 67 -24.52 37.45 -11.99
N GLY A 68 -23.59 36.77 -12.68
CA GLY A 68 -22.18 36.70 -12.31
C GLY A 68 -21.83 35.58 -11.33
N TYR A 69 -22.75 34.66 -11.04
CA TYR A 69 -22.44 33.49 -10.21
C TYR A 69 -21.77 32.38 -11.03
N PRO A 70 -20.86 31.60 -10.43
CA PRO A 70 -20.26 30.44 -11.09
C PRO A 70 -21.33 29.48 -11.60
N TYR A 71 -21.15 28.96 -12.81
CA TYR A 71 -22.09 28.06 -13.46
C TYR A 71 -21.45 26.70 -13.75
N GLY A 72 -22.24 25.63 -13.74
CA GLY A 72 -21.79 24.29 -14.08
C GLY A 72 -20.70 23.75 -13.15
N GLU A 73 -19.62 23.21 -13.74
CA GLU A 73 -18.55 22.56 -12.96
C GLU A 73 -17.74 23.54 -12.09
N VAL A 74 -17.60 24.79 -12.52
CA VAL A 74 -16.92 25.82 -11.72
C VAL A 74 -17.64 26.00 -10.38
N ARG A 75 -18.97 26.02 -10.41
CA ARG A 75 -19.79 26.10 -9.22
C ARG A 75 -19.67 24.84 -8.36
N ASN A 76 -19.69 23.65 -8.95
CA ASN A 76 -19.53 22.40 -8.23
C ASN A 76 -18.20 22.33 -7.47
N ILE A 77 -17.13 22.89 -8.04
CA ILE A 77 -15.82 22.99 -7.37
C ILE A 77 -15.85 24.00 -6.23
N SER A 78 -16.50 25.15 -6.42
CA SER A 78 -16.50 26.22 -5.40
C SER A 78 -17.45 25.93 -4.23
N GLU A 79 -18.60 25.28 -4.47
CA GLU A 79 -19.67 25.12 -3.49
C GLU A 79 -20.02 23.68 -3.16
N GLY A 80 -19.63 22.70 -4.00
CA GLY A 80 -20.06 21.31 -3.92
C GLY A 80 -19.54 20.49 -2.76
N GLY A 81 -18.78 21.12 -1.85
CA GLY A 81 -18.22 20.46 -0.66
C GLY A 81 -16.76 20.10 -0.80
N GLN A 82 -16.22 19.45 0.23
CA GLN A 82 -14.81 19.19 0.39
C GLN A 82 -14.54 17.74 0.78
N ARG A 83 -13.42 17.22 0.30
CA ARG A 83 -12.85 15.93 0.68
C ARG A 83 -11.52 16.14 1.35
N ASP A 84 -11.45 15.78 2.63
CA ASP A 84 -10.25 15.78 3.45
C ASP A 84 -9.75 14.36 3.63
N VAL A 85 -8.47 14.15 3.40
CA VAL A 85 -7.79 12.86 3.55
C VAL A 85 -6.59 13.04 4.46
N GLN A 86 -6.60 12.41 5.62
CA GLN A 86 -5.47 12.36 6.53
C GLN A 86 -4.85 10.96 6.50
N THR A 87 -3.52 10.89 6.45
CA THR A 87 -2.80 9.62 6.56
C THR A 87 -1.63 9.77 7.50
N ASP A 88 -1.67 9.02 8.59
CA ASP A 88 -0.61 8.93 9.58
C ASP A 88 0.15 7.62 9.44
N ARG A 89 1.47 7.69 9.35
CA ARG A 89 2.35 6.53 9.27
C ARG A 89 3.39 6.56 10.38
N HIS A 90 3.38 5.52 11.19
CA HIS A 90 4.38 5.28 12.22
C HIS A 90 5.27 4.11 11.78
N TYR A 91 6.57 4.36 11.75
CA TYR A 91 7.58 3.34 11.49
C TYR A 91 8.44 3.16 12.73
N HIS A 92 8.64 1.91 13.12
CA HIS A 92 9.55 1.52 14.19
C HIS A 92 10.43 0.39 13.66
N GLN A 93 11.73 0.56 13.78
CA GLN A 93 12.71 -0.47 13.45
C GLN A 93 13.66 -0.64 14.62
N ALA A 94 13.75 -1.86 15.11
CA ALA A 94 14.70 -2.28 16.13
C ALA A 94 15.63 -3.35 15.53
N THR A 95 16.94 -3.18 15.73
CA THR A 95 17.95 -4.13 15.25
C THR A 95 18.91 -4.45 16.38
N LEU A 96 19.07 -5.74 16.68
CA LEU A 96 20.14 -6.27 17.52
C LEU A 96 21.22 -6.86 16.62
N ILE A 97 22.46 -6.45 16.83
CA ILE A 97 23.64 -7.01 16.16
C ILE A 97 24.51 -7.68 17.24
N ILE A 98 24.71 -8.97 17.10
CA ILE A 98 25.39 -9.82 18.07
C ILE A 98 26.62 -10.44 17.40
N GLU A 99 27.80 -10.12 17.87
CA GLU A 99 29.10 -10.64 17.39
C GLU A 99 29.87 -11.25 18.56
N PRO A 100 29.48 -12.45 19.09
CA PRO A 100 30.10 -13.06 20.25
C PRO A 100 31.51 -13.54 19.98
N ILE A 101 31.81 -13.89 18.74
CA ILE A 101 33.10 -14.34 18.23
C ILE A 101 33.39 -13.57 16.93
N LYS A 102 34.65 -13.22 16.73
CA LYS A 102 35.08 -12.51 15.50
C LYS A 102 34.60 -13.25 14.26
N ASN A 103 34.02 -12.47 13.32
CA ASN A 103 33.45 -12.93 12.04
C ASN A 103 32.16 -13.76 12.14
N TRP A 104 31.58 -13.94 13.34
CA TRP A 104 30.24 -14.52 13.48
C TRP A 104 29.24 -13.43 13.89
N VAL A 105 28.44 -12.99 12.95
CA VAL A 105 27.48 -11.90 13.15
C VAL A 105 26.06 -12.43 13.03
N THR A 106 25.26 -12.19 14.06
CA THR A 106 23.82 -12.45 14.04
C THR A 106 23.08 -11.12 14.11
N ASN A 107 22.11 -10.96 13.21
CA ASN A 107 21.20 -9.81 13.19
C ASN A 107 19.79 -10.29 13.51
N ILE A 108 19.12 -9.56 14.40
CA ILE A 108 17.69 -9.73 14.70
C ILE A 108 17.04 -8.39 14.47
N GLU A 109 16.09 -8.34 13.55
CA GLU A 109 15.43 -7.10 13.11
C GLU A 109 13.93 -7.23 13.28
N LEU A 110 13.32 -6.20 13.86
CA LEU A 110 11.90 -6.05 13.99
C LEU A 110 11.51 -4.72 13.33
N ASN A 111 10.67 -4.81 12.32
CA ASN A 111 10.09 -3.64 11.63
C ASN A 111 8.58 -3.65 11.86
N TYR A 112 8.07 -2.57 12.40
CA TYR A 112 6.65 -2.40 12.64
C TYR A 112 6.18 -1.08 12.03
N ARG A 113 5.14 -1.17 11.18
CA ARG A 113 4.50 -0.01 10.56
C ARG A 113 3.02 -0.01 10.89
N ILE A 114 2.54 1.12 11.37
CA ILE A 114 1.12 1.42 11.51
C ILE A 114 0.80 2.50 10.48
N THR A 115 -0.24 2.29 9.69
CA THR A 115 -0.82 3.32 8.81
C THR A 115 -2.26 3.50 9.20
N ASP A 116 -2.60 4.67 9.73
CA ASP A 116 -3.96 5.09 10.00
C ASP A 116 -4.39 6.09 8.92
N GLY A 117 -5.47 5.79 8.21
CA GLY A 117 -6.06 6.64 7.17
C GLY A 117 -7.46 7.06 7.55
N GLY A 118 -7.76 8.34 7.38
CA GLY A 118 -9.10 8.90 7.55
C GLY A 118 -9.50 9.70 6.32
N VAL A 119 -10.73 9.53 5.86
CA VAL A 119 -11.36 10.35 4.82
C VAL A 119 -12.63 10.95 5.38
N LYS A 120 -12.78 12.25 5.25
CA LYS A 120 -14.04 12.97 5.48
C LYS A 120 -14.42 13.67 4.19
N GLU A 121 -15.56 13.30 3.63
CA GLU A 121 -16.07 13.90 2.40
C GLU A 121 -17.46 14.46 2.62
N THR A 122 -17.62 15.72 2.31
CA THR A 122 -18.88 16.44 2.39
C THR A 122 -19.33 16.75 0.98
N THR A 123 -20.52 16.29 0.60
CA THR A 123 -21.19 16.73 -0.61
C THR A 123 -22.23 17.77 -0.23
N LEU A 124 -22.14 18.96 -0.79
CA LEU A 124 -23.09 20.04 -0.58
C LEU A 124 -23.90 20.29 -1.85
N PRO A 125 -25.15 20.76 -1.72
CA PRO A 125 -25.92 21.17 -2.88
C PRO A 125 -25.30 22.45 -3.45
N ALA A 126 -25.03 22.42 -4.74
CA ALA A 126 -24.59 23.58 -5.50
C ALA A 126 -25.73 23.95 -6.48
N TYR A 127 -26.32 25.14 -6.28
CA TYR A 127 -27.53 25.56 -7.00
C TYR A 127 -27.18 26.45 -8.19
N ASN A 128 -27.85 26.25 -9.35
CA ASN A 128 -27.86 27.22 -10.42
C ASN A 128 -28.77 28.41 -10.05
N HIS A 129 -28.49 29.58 -10.60
CA HIS A 129 -29.36 30.72 -10.51
C HIS A 129 -30.08 30.92 -11.85
N LEU A 130 -31.36 31.21 -11.79
CA LEU A 130 -32.16 31.58 -12.97
C LEU A 130 -31.84 33.02 -13.36
N PRO A 131 -32.21 33.44 -14.62
CA PRO A 131 -31.95 34.81 -15.07
C PRO A 131 -32.53 35.91 -14.21
N ASP A 132 -33.55 35.62 -13.43
CA ASP A 132 -34.18 36.54 -12.45
C ASP A 132 -33.44 36.59 -11.10
N GLY A 133 -32.35 35.81 -10.95
CA GLY A 133 -31.58 35.71 -9.73
C GLY A 133 -32.12 34.72 -8.69
N SER A 134 -33.25 34.10 -8.93
CA SER A 134 -33.76 33.04 -8.06
C SER A 134 -32.92 31.78 -8.18
N VAL A 135 -32.87 31.00 -7.09
CA VAL A 135 -32.18 29.73 -7.07
C VAL A 135 -32.99 28.67 -7.83
N ASP A 136 -32.37 27.98 -8.76
CA ASP A 136 -32.94 26.77 -9.37
C ASP A 136 -32.85 25.63 -8.34
N ASP A 137 -33.92 25.47 -7.57
CA ASP A 137 -34.04 24.46 -6.50
C ASP A 137 -34.25 23.05 -7.08
N THR A 138 -33.45 22.69 -8.07
CA THR A 138 -33.42 21.31 -8.55
C THR A 138 -32.65 20.43 -7.55
N LYS A 139 -33.36 19.96 -6.54
CA LYS A 139 -33.21 18.69 -5.79
C LYS A 139 -31.76 18.18 -5.62
N ALA A 140 -30.84 19.06 -5.22
CA ALA A 140 -29.47 18.67 -4.99
C ALA A 140 -29.34 17.88 -3.66
N ASN A 141 -28.63 16.77 -3.73
CA ASN A 141 -28.36 15.93 -2.56
C ASN A 141 -27.21 16.49 -1.74
N SER A 142 -27.34 16.45 -0.43
CA SER A 142 -26.22 16.62 0.48
C SER A 142 -25.89 15.31 1.18
N SER A 143 -24.63 15.07 1.47
CA SER A 143 -24.20 13.87 2.19
C SER A 143 -22.90 14.10 2.95
N LEU A 144 -22.74 13.32 4.01
CA LEU A 144 -21.47 13.15 4.71
C LEU A 144 -21.01 11.71 4.54
N TYR A 145 -19.78 11.54 4.06
CA TYR A 145 -19.07 10.27 4.02
C TYR A 145 -17.86 10.32 4.91
N GLN A 146 -17.66 9.29 5.70
CA GLN A 146 -16.47 9.10 6.50
C GLN A 146 -15.94 7.68 6.28
N GLU A 147 -14.62 7.58 6.18
CA GLU A 147 -13.90 6.32 6.01
C GLU A 147 -12.72 6.30 6.97
N ASP A 148 -12.53 5.18 7.63
CA ASP A 148 -11.40 4.91 8.50
C ASP A 148 -10.71 3.64 8.05
N THR A 149 -9.39 3.70 7.89
CA THR A 149 -8.55 2.57 7.52
C THR A 149 -7.42 2.42 8.52
N LYS A 150 -7.08 1.18 8.85
CA LYS A 150 -5.92 0.86 9.67
C LYS A 150 -5.15 -0.30 9.10
N GLU A 151 -3.87 -0.08 8.79
CA GLU A 151 -2.96 -1.13 8.37
C GLU A 151 -1.86 -1.31 9.40
N ASN A 152 -1.72 -2.54 9.89
CA ASN A 152 -0.60 -2.96 10.73
C ASN A 152 0.27 -3.92 9.92
N TYR A 153 1.54 -3.56 9.75
CA TYR A 153 2.55 -4.39 9.09
C TYR A 153 3.65 -4.72 10.07
N LEU A 154 3.90 -6.00 10.26
CA LEU A 154 4.99 -6.52 11.08
C LEU A 154 5.92 -7.34 10.22
N ASN A 155 7.22 -7.05 10.29
CA ASN A 155 8.27 -7.85 9.66
C ASN A 155 9.34 -8.18 10.69
N PHE A 156 9.60 -9.46 10.83
CA PHE A 156 10.66 -10.01 11.69
C PHE A 156 11.69 -10.72 10.83
N ASN A 157 12.96 -10.35 10.97
CA ASN A 157 14.11 -10.99 10.35
C ASN A 157 15.10 -11.44 11.41
N ALA A 158 15.58 -12.67 11.30
CA ALA A 158 16.69 -13.17 12.09
C ALA A 158 17.65 -13.93 11.15
N TYR A 159 18.88 -13.46 11.07
CA TYR A 159 19.88 -14.13 10.25
C TYR A 159 21.26 -14.09 10.91
N THR A 160 22.01 -15.17 10.68
CA THR A 160 23.37 -15.29 11.17
C THR A 160 24.32 -15.57 10.03
N SER A 161 25.50 -15.00 10.09
CA SER A 161 26.56 -15.24 9.11
C SER A 161 27.90 -15.49 9.79
N TYR A 162 28.64 -16.43 9.25
CA TYR A 162 29.99 -16.74 9.66
C TYR A 162 30.92 -16.64 8.45
N SER A 163 32.05 -15.96 8.62
CA SER A 163 33.07 -15.80 7.58
C SER A 163 34.39 -16.36 8.08
N HIS A 164 35.08 -17.15 7.24
CA HIS A 164 36.38 -17.69 7.57
C HIS A 164 37.29 -17.71 6.34
N THR A 165 38.58 -17.39 6.56
CA THR A 165 39.62 -17.47 5.54
C THR A 165 40.55 -18.63 5.86
N PHE A 166 40.66 -19.61 4.97
CA PHE A 166 41.57 -20.74 5.08
C PHE A 166 42.82 -20.48 4.24
N ASN A 167 43.98 -20.74 4.80
CA ASN A 167 45.30 -20.62 4.12
C ASN A 167 45.48 -19.26 3.43
N ASP A 168 44.89 -18.18 3.94
CA ASP A 168 44.95 -16.82 3.39
C ASP A 168 44.48 -16.70 1.91
N THR A 169 43.84 -17.72 1.37
CA THR A 169 43.48 -17.80 -0.05
C THR A 169 42.03 -18.19 -0.31
N HIS A 170 41.44 -18.95 0.58
CA HIS A 170 40.07 -19.43 0.45
C HIS A 170 39.14 -18.69 1.42
N ASN A 171 38.32 -17.81 0.91
CA ASN A 171 37.33 -17.07 1.71
C ASN A 171 35.97 -17.75 1.60
N LEU A 172 35.42 -18.17 2.71
CA LEU A 172 34.10 -18.76 2.81
C LEU A 172 33.20 -17.90 3.70
N LYS A 173 32.00 -17.60 3.24
CA LYS A 173 30.97 -16.97 4.04
C LYS A 173 29.66 -17.74 3.90
N VAL A 174 29.13 -18.18 5.03
CA VAL A 174 27.82 -18.86 5.13
C VAL A 174 26.85 -17.95 5.85
N MET A 175 25.63 -17.86 5.35
CA MET A 175 24.53 -17.15 6.00
C MET A 175 23.28 -18.03 6.01
N LEU A 176 22.58 -18.05 7.14
CA LEU A 176 21.28 -18.69 7.31
C LEU A 176 20.34 -17.68 7.93
N GLY A 177 19.09 -17.70 7.54
CA GLY A 177 18.13 -16.74 8.04
C GLY A 177 16.69 -17.20 7.95
N PHE A 178 15.88 -16.49 8.70
CA PHE A 178 14.45 -16.64 8.82
C PHE A 178 13.81 -15.26 8.68
N GLN A 179 12.69 -15.18 7.98
CA GLN A 179 11.87 -13.97 7.82
C GLN A 179 10.41 -14.32 8.02
N SER A 180 9.67 -13.45 8.68
CA SER A 180 8.22 -13.51 8.79
C SER A 180 7.65 -12.12 8.54
N GLU A 181 6.58 -12.05 7.75
CA GLU A 181 5.83 -10.83 7.48
C GLU A 181 4.36 -11.08 7.75
N GLU A 182 3.69 -10.08 8.32
CA GLU A 182 2.24 -10.08 8.54
C GLU A 182 1.69 -8.70 8.19
N THR A 183 0.56 -8.67 7.51
CA THR A 183 -0.23 -7.46 7.26
C THR A 183 -1.66 -7.71 7.70
N LYS A 184 -2.19 -6.79 8.50
CA LYS A 184 -3.60 -6.72 8.89
C LYS A 184 -4.15 -5.38 8.44
N TYR A 185 -5.30 -5.41 7.79
CA TYR A 185 -5.96 -4.24 7.24
C TYR A 185 -7.43 -4.22 7.65
N ASP A 186 -7.81 -3.16 8.33
CA ASP A 186 -9.18 -2.87 8.74
C ASP A 186 -9.71 -1.69 7.92
N PHE A 187 -10.94 -1.80 7.48
CA PHE A 187 -11.67 -0.77 6.75
C PHE A 187 -13.06 -0.62 7.34
N SER A 188 -13.48 0.62 7.56
CA SER A 188 -14.85 0.96 7.87
C SER A 188 -15.26 2.26 7.16
N SER A 189 -16.50 2.35 6.74
CA SER A 189 -17.06 3.58 6.17
C SER A 189 -18.53 3.74 6.50
N THR A 190 -18.94 5.01 6.57
CA THR A 190 -20.32 5.41 6.79
C THR A 190 -20.65 6.57 5.85
N LYS A 191 -21.83 6.50 5.22
CA LYS A 191 -22.40 7.62 4.46
C LYS A 191 -23.84 7.88 4.88
N LYS A 192 -24.17 9.13 5.11
CA LYS A 192 -25.50 9.56 5.48
C LYS A 192 -25.90 10.83 4.73
N TYR A 193 -27.17 10.94 4.42
CA TYR A 193 -27.72 11.98 3.54
C TYR A 193 -28.47 13.05 4.32
N GLY A 194 -28.66 14.22 3.68
CA GLY A 194 -29.47 15.30 4.17
C GLY A 194 -28.81 16.10 5.29
N LEU A 195 -27.70 16.77 5.02
CA LEU A 195 -27.06 17.67 5.98
C LEU A 195 -28.02 18.81 6.36
N MET A 196 -28.22 19.00 7.66
CA MET A 196 -29.04 20.08 8.19
C MET A 196 -28.30 21.43 8.22
N VAL A 197 -26.99 21.39 8.43
CA VAL A 197 -26.13 22.57 8.53
C VAL A 197 -24.87 22.34 7.70
N ASN A 198 -24.74 23.06 6.59
CA ASN A 198 -23.62 22.87 5.64
C ASN A 198 -22.25 23.18 6.27
N GLY A 199 -22.17 24.18 7.15
CA GLY A 199 -20.94 24.57 7.84
C GLY A 199 -20.54 23.67 9.01
N LEU A 200 -21.40 22.71 9.41
CA LEU A 200 -21.15 21.78 10.52
C LEU A 200 -21.51 20.34 10.11
N PRO A 201 -20.71 19.70 9.24
CA PRO A 201 -21.00 18.35 8.75
C PRO A 201 -20.73 17.30 9.85
N GLN A 202 -21.78 16.86 10.52
CA GLN A 202 -21.80 15.82 11.54
C GLN A 202 -22.93 14.82 11.27
N PHE A 203 -22.73 13.54 11.58
CA PHE A 203 -23.73 12.50 11.35
C PHE A 203 -25.03 12.73 12.14
N ASP A 204 -24.94 13.31 13.33
CA ASP A 204 -26.10 13.64 14.18
C ASP A 204 -26.95 14.78 13.58
N LEU A 205 -26.31 15.61 12.70
CA LEU A 205 -26.96 16.72 12.01
C LEU A 205 -27.33 16.35 10.57
N THR A 206 -27.86 15.14 10.38
CA THR A 206 -28.33 14.65 9.07
C THR A 206 -29.78 14.16 9.21
N THR A 207 -30.62 14.49 8.25
CA THR A 207 -32.03 14.10 8.21
C THR A 207 -32.27 12.66 7.76
N GLY A 208 -31.33 12.08 6.98
CA GLY A 208 -31.54 10.80 6.30
C GLY A 208 -32.45 10.93 5.07
N LEU A 209 -32.63 12.13 4.54
CA LEU A 209 -33.43 12.39 3.34
C LEU A 209 -32.55 12.78 2.17
N ASP A 210 -32.99 12.46 0.95
CA ASP A 210 -32.38 12.99 -0.26
C ASP A 210 -32.92 14.40 -0.58
N GLY A 211 -32.40 15.04 -1.65
CA GLY A 211 -32.85 16.36 -2.09
C GLY A 211 -34.32 16.42 -2.52
N THR A 212 -34.99 15.28 -2.69
CA THR A 212 -36.42 15.19 -3.04
C THR A 212 -37.29 14.92 -1.80
N GLY A 213 -36.68 14.80 -0.61
CA GLY A 213 -37.39 14.48 0.63
C GLY A 213 -37.67 12.99 0.83
N ASN A 214 -37.16 12.10 -0.02
CA ASN A 214 -37.30 10.67 0.15
C ASN A 214 -36.26 10.15 1.15
N LYS A 215 -36.67 9.17 1.95
CA LYS A 215 -35.78 8.52 2.89
C LYS A 215 -34.64 7.79 2.15
N LYS A 216 -33.41 8.03 2.58
CA LYS A 216 -32.21 7.32 2.19
C LYS A 216 -31.62 6.59 3.40
N ASP A 217 -31.42 5.30 3.25
CA ASP A 217 -30.77 4.50 4.30
C ASP A 217 -29.30 4.91 4.44
N THR A 218 -28.81 4.79 5.68
CA THR A 218 -27.38 4.98 5.96
C THR A 218 -26.59 3.85 5.32
N GLU A 219 -25.61 4.21 4.50
CA GLU A 219 -24.69 3.24 3.93
C GLU A 219 -23.55 2.98 4.93
N VAL A 220 -23.36 1.72 5.30
CA VAL A 220 -22.28 1.28 6.19
C VAL A 220 -21.56 0.13 5.52
N SER A 221 -20.22 0.19 5.54
CA SER A 221 -19.38 -0.89 5.04
C SER A 221 -18.21 -1.11 6.00
N GLY A 222 -17.76 -2.36 6.11
CA GLY A 222 -16.61 -2.70 6.91
C GLY A 222 -16.10 -4.09 6.58
N TYR A 223 -14.77 -4.24 6.60
CA TYR A 223 -14.13 -5.54 6.41
C TYR A 223 -12.74 -5.56 7.04
N HIS A 224 -12.29 -6.76 7.31
CA HIS A 224 -10.95 -7.06 7.78
C HIS A 224 -10.26 -8.00 6.80
N ASN A 225 -9.00 -7.69 6.45
CA ASN A 225 -8.17 -8.54 5.60
C ASN A 225 -6.80 -8.73 6.23
N GLU A 226 -6.25 -9.94 6.07
CA GLU A 226 -4.91 -10.26 6.56
C GLU A 226 -4.17 -11.23 5.64
N TRP A 227 -2.87 -11.15 5.64
CA TRP A 227 -1.99 -12.14 5.05
C TRP A 227 -0.68 -12.21 5.81
N ALA A 228 -0.03 -13.36 5.73
CA ALA A 228 1.29 -13.58 6.31
C ALA A 228 2.17 -14.39 5.36
N THR A 229 3.48 -14.14 5.46
CA THR A 229 4.52 -14.94 4.80
C THR A 229 5.56 -15.38 5.81
N VAL A 230 6.17 -16.52 5.53
CA VAL A 230 7.31 -17.04 6.27
C VAL A 230 8.33 -17.55 5.27
N GLY A 231 9.60 -17.19 5.46
CA GLY A 231 10.68 -17.61 4.59
C GLY A 231 11.92 -18.06 5.36
N PHE A 232 12.53 -19.14 4.88
CA PHE A 232 13.84 -19.59 5.30
C PHE A 232 14.81 -19.35 4.15
N PHE A 233 15.98 -18.81 4.46
CA PHE A 233 16.96 -18.52 3.42
C PHE A 233 18.37 -18.85 3.84
N GLY A 234 19.20 -19.17 2.86
CA GLY A 234 20.61 -19.43 3.07
C GLY A 234 21.44 -18.91 1.89
N ARG A 235 22.68 -18.53 2.19
CA ARG A 235 23.66 -18.08 1.22
C ARG A 235 25.01 -18.69 1.54
N LEU A 236 25.66 -19.14 0.50
CA LEU A 236 27.05 -19.59 0.52
C LEU A 236 27.82 -18.73 -0.47
N ASN A 237 28.83 -18.01 0.03
CA ASN A 237 29.80 -17.31 -0.82
C ASN A 237 31.16 -17.98 -0.68
N TYR A 238 31.80 -18.21 -1.80
CA TYR A 238 33.16 -18.70 -1.85
C TYR A 238 34.00 -17.84 -2.78
N ASP A 239 35.20 -17.51 -2.33
CA ASP A 239 36.17 -16.73 -3.06
C ASP A 239 37.53 -17.41 -2.97
N TYR A 240 38.21 -17.61 -4.10
CA TYR A 240 39.58 -18.09 -4.17
C TYR A 240 40.49 -16.99 -4.69
N LYS A 241 41.35 -16.47 -3.80
CA LYS A 241 42.35 -15.41 -4.10
C LYS A 241 41.75 -14.14 -4.72
N GLY A 242 40.46 -13.83 -4.57
CA GLY A 242 39.82 -12.75 -5.30
C GLY A 242 39.62 -12.99 -6.81
N ARG A 243 40.01 -14.17 -7.29
CA ARG A 243 40.01 -14.54 -8.74
C ARG A 243 38.72 -15.25 -9.12
N TYR A 244 38.40 -16.33 -8.43
CA TYR A 244 37.23 -17.16 -8.71
C TYR A 244 36.22 -17.00 -7.60
N LEU A 245 35.04 -16.60 -7.98
CA LEU A 245 33.94 -16.25 -7.07
C LEU A 245 32.78 -17.16 -7.36
N ALA A 246 32.18 -17.74 -6.34
CA ALA A 246 30.95 -18.53 -6.43
C ALA A 246 29.99 -18.11 -5.35
N GLU A 247 28.72 -17.99 -5.70
CA GLU A 247 27.64 -17.71 -4.77
C GLU A 247 26.44 -18.61 -5.05
N VAL A 248 25.89 -19.20 -4.01
CA VAL A 248 24.65 -19.98 -4.06
C VAL A 248 23.71 -19.38 -3.03
N ASN A 249 22.49 -19.07 -3.47
CA ASN A 249 21.40 -18.65 -2.60
C ASN A 249 20.24 -19.62 -2.73
N MET A 250 19.59 -19.89 -1.61
CA MET A 250 18.35 -20.68 -1.56
C MET A 250 17.37 -19.96 -0.67
N ARG A 251 16.12 -19.84 -1.12
CA ARG A 251 15.03 -19.29 -0.35
C ARG A 251 13.80 -20.20 -0.46
N TYR A 252 13.21 -20.52 0.68
CA TYR A 252 12.02 -21.35 0.77
C TYR A 252 10.93 -20.57 1.49
N ASP A 253 9.95 -20.07 0.71
CA ASP A 253 8.93 -19.13 1.15
C ASP A 253 7.55 -19.79 1.17
N GLY A 254 6.79 -19.50 2.21
CA GLY A 254 5.40 -19.88 2.36
C GLY A 254 4.50 -18.65 2.52
N THR A 255 3.30 -18.68 1.94
CA THR A 255 2.31 -17.62 2.05
C THR A 255 0.95 -18.14 2.50
N SER A 256 0.23 -17.36 3.31
CA SER A 256 -1.14 -17.66 3.72
C SER A 256 -2.16 -17.53 2.56
N ARG A 257 -1.81 -16.80 1.49
CA ARG A 257 -2.70 -16.51 0.35
C ARG A 257 -3.08 -17.75 -0.46
N PHE A 258 -2.22 -18.78 -0.46
CA PHE A 258 -2.43 -20.00 -1.20
C PHE A 258 -2.87 -21.16 -0.29
N ARG A 259 -3.52 -22.16 -0.86
CA ARG A 259 -3.94 -23.38 -0.15
C ARG A 259 -2.73 -24.21 0.29
N ARG A 260 -2.92 -25.06 1.30
CA ARG A 260 -1.84 -25.84 1.94
C ARG A 260 -0.88 -26.52 0.95
N GLY A 261 -1.39 -27.14 -0.12
CA GLY A 261 -0.57 -27.84 -1.11
C GLY A 261 0.24 -26.93 -2.06
N SER A 262 -0.05 -25.61 -2.09
CA SER A 262 0.53 -24.65 -3.04
C SER A 262 1.20 -23.47 -2.35
N ARG A 263 1.33 -23.51 -1.02
CA ARG A 263 1.84 -22.38 -0.20
C ARG A 263 3.32 -22.13 -0.38
N TRP A 264 4.10 -23.20 -0.56
CA TRP A 264 5.54 -23.15 -0.45
C TRP A 264 6.21 -23.14 -1.81
N GLN A 265 7.22 -22.29 -1.96
CA GLN A 265 8.03 -22.14 -3.16
C GLN A 265 9.52 -22.14 -2.78
N LEU A 266 10.30 -22.94 -3.50
CA LEU A 266 11.75 -22.90 -3.46
C LEU A 266 12.26 -22.00 -4.60
N SER A 267 13.11 -21.05 -4.25
CA SER A 267 13.71 -20.06 -5.16
C SER A 267 15.23 -20.14 -5.08
N PRO A 268 15.87 -21.00 -5.87
CA PRO A 268 17.33 -21.10 -5.93
C PRO A 268 17.92 -20.03 -6.84
N SER A 269 19.11 -19.55 -6.51
CA SER A 269 19.94 -18.77 -7.43
C SER A 269 21.43 -19.08 -7.22
N PHE A 270 22.21 -18.94 -8.28
CA PHE A 270 23.64 -19.08 -8.23
C PHE A 270 24.35 -18.09 -9.15
N SER A 271 25.57 -17.73 -8.79
CA SER A 271 26.43 -16.93 -9.64
C SER A 271 27.88 -17.40 -9.57
N LEU A 272 28.55 -17.30 -10.70
CA LEU A 272 29.97 -17.56 -10.85
C LEU A 272 30.62 -16.29 -11.38
N GLY A 273 31.79 -15.96 -10.87
CA GLY A 273 32.58 -14.81 -11.29
C GLY A 273 34.03 -15.17 -11.47
N TRP A 274 34.62 -14.67 -12.54
CA TRP A 274 36.05 -14.74 -12.79
C TRP A 274 36.60 -13.33 -12.91
N ASN A 275 37.49 -12.99 -12.01
CA ASN A 275 38.21 -11.72 -12.02
C ASN A 275 39.53 -11.89 -12.77
N ILE A 276 39.45 -11.70 -14.07
CA ILE A 276 40.58 -11.91 -15.01
C ILE A 276 41.72 -10.96 -14.68
N ALA A 277 41.43 -9.74 -14.23
CA ALA A 277 42.44 -8.76 -13.86
C ALA A 277 43.31 -9.17 -12.66
N GLN A 278 42.90 -10.18 -11.89
CA GLN A 278 43.69 -10.73 -10.79
C GLN A 278 44.60 -11.94 -11.21
N GLU A 279 44.55 -12.30 -12.46
CA GLU A 279 45.40 -13.38 -12.97
C GLU A 279 46.84 -12.91 -13.27
N GLU A 280 47.80 -13.80 -13.15
CA GLU A 280 49.20 -13.44 -13.33
C GLU A 280 49.53 -13.03 -14.77
N PHE A 281 48.84 -13.59 -15.74
CA PHE A 281 49.01 -13.22 -17.15
C PHE A 281 48.49 -11.81 -17.48
N TRP A 282 47.66 -11.19 -16.58
CA TRP A 282 47.12 -9.85 -16.76
C TRP A 282 48.06 -8.76 -16.27
N LYS A 283 49.04 -9.07 -15.40
CA LYS A 283 49.97 -8.11 -14.80
C LYS A 283 50.61 -7.13 -15.79
N PRO A 284 51.04 -7.56 -17.01
CA PRO A 284 51.65 -6.63 -17.96
C PRO A 284 50.76 -5.47 -18.42
N ILE A 285 49.44 -5.65 -18.37
CA ILE A 285 48.44 -4.66 -18.81
C ILE A 285 47.65 -4.05 -17.66
N GLU A 286 47.96 -4.38 -16.41
CA GLU A 286 47.28 -3.91 -15.21
C GLU A 286 47.26 -2.37 -15.12
N ASN A 287 48.31 -1.70 -15.55
CA ASN A 287 48.42 -0.24 -15.58
C ASN A 287 47.45 0.42 -16.60
N ILE A 288 46.97 -0.33 -17.59
CA ILE A 288 46.06 0.15 -18.64
C ILE A 288 44.63 -0.26 -18.27
N ALA A 289 44.44 -1.49 -17.80
CA ALA A 289 43.15 -2.06 -17.44
C ALA A 289 43.28 -2.85 -16.13
N ASN A 290 42.98 -2.19 -15.02
CA ASN A 290 43.09 -2.72 -13.65
C ASN A 290 41.87 -3.53 -13.20
N LEU A 291 40.78 -3.55 -13.97
CA LEU A 291 39.59 -4.30 -13.67
C LEU A 291 39.00 -4.95 -14.92
N LEU A 292 38.98 -6.28 -14.92
CA LEU A 292 38.24 -7.08 -15.88
C LEU A 292 37.62 -8.27 -15.14
N LYS A 293 36.29 -8.29 -15.01
CA LYS A 293 35.55 -9.36 -14.36
C LYS A 293 34.40 -9.85 -15.24
N VAL A 294 34.34 -11.16 -15.45
CA VAL A 294 33.22 -11.82 -16.11
C VAL A 294 32.36 -12.48 -15.05
N ARG A 295 31.04 -12.33 -15.16
CA ARG A 295 30.08 -12.93 -14.23
C ARG A 295 28.96 -13.60 -15.00
N PHE A 296 28.59 -14.79 -14.55
CA PHE A 296 27.39 -15.50 -14.95
C PHE A 296 26.48 -15.65 -13.74
N SER A 297 25.17 -15.45 -13.89
CA SER A 297 24.20 -15.67 -12.83
C SER A 297 22.90 -16.23 -13.40
N TYR A 298 22.28 -17.12 -12.62
CA TYR A 298 20.95 -17.67 -12.86
C TYR A 298 20.16 -17.66 -11.57
N GLY A 299 18.87 -17.40 -11.63
CA GLY A 299 18.01 -17.42 -10.46
C GLY A 299 16.54 -17.58 -10.79
N GLU A 300 15.81 -18.18 -9.88
CA GLU A 300 14.35 -18.25 -9.90
C GLU A 300 13.81 -17.45 -8.71
N LEU A 301 12.77 -16.66 -8.96
CA LEU A 301 12.04 -15.89 -7.93
C LEU A 301 10.58 -16.30 -7.92
N GLY A 302 10.02 -16.45 -6.73
CA GLY A 302 8.59 -16.62 -6.53
C GLY A 302 7.91 -15.26 -6.36
N ASN A 303 6.88 -14.99 -7.15
CA ASN A 303 6.01 -13.83 -7.00
C ASN A 303 4.64 -14.27 -6.50
N GLN A 304 4.20 -13.70 -5.38
CA GLN A 304 2.86 -13.91 -4.80
C GLN A 304 1.92 -12.70 -4.97
N ASN A 305 2.38 -11.65 -5.66
CA ASN A 305 1.64 -10.41 -5.73
C ASN A 305 0.38 -10.56 -6.61
N ILE A 306 -0.76 -10.56 -5.95
CA ILE A 306 -2.09 -10.69 -6.55
C ILE A 306 -2.98 -9.63 -5.92
N ASN A 307 -3.81 -8.98 -6.73
CA ASN A 307 -4.73 -7.93 -6.28
C ASN A 307 -5.79 -8.40 -5.26
N ASN A 308 -6.05 -9.70 -5.19
CA ASN A 308 -7.01 -10.28 -4.26
C ASN A 308 -6.32 -10.75 -2.97
N TRP A 309 -6.86 -10.42 -1.81
CA TRP A 309 -6.37 -10.89 -0.51
C TRP A 309 -6.48 -12.39 -0.33
N TYR A 310 -7.59 -12.98 -0.83
CA TYR A 310 -7.93 -14.41 -0.69
C TYR A 310 -8.18 -15.08 -2.04
N PRO A 311 -7.17 -15.14 -2.94
CA PRO A 311 -7.36 -15.54 -4.34
C PRO A 311 -7.80 -17.00 -4.52
N THR A 312 -7.58 -17.83 -3.50
CA THR A 312 -7.86 -19.28 -3.55
C THR A 312 -9.07 -19.70 -2.72
N TYR A 313 -9.77 -18.71 -2.11
CA TYR A 313 -10.96 -18.96 -1.30
C TYR A 313 -12.20 -18.40 -1.96
N ARG A 314 -13.24 -19.22 -2.04
CA ARG A 314 -14.54 -18.81 -2.56
C ARG A 314 -15.26 -18.00 -1.50
N THR A 315 -15.68 -16.79 -1.84
CA THR A 315 -16.41 -15.88 -0.95
C THR A 315 -17.90 -16.04 -1.14
N ILE A 316 -18.66 -15.67 -0.11
CA ILE A 316 -20.11 -15.57 -0.15
C ILE A 316 -20.45 -14.10 0.07
N SER A 317 -21.19 -13.51 -0.86
CA SER A 317 -21.74 -12.17 -0.72
C SER A 317 -23.14 -12.26 -0.11
N ILE A 318 -23.41 -11.39 0.86
CA ILE A 318 -24.72 -11.29 1.55
C ILE A 318 -25.26 -9.89 1.26
N GLY A 319 -26.53 -9.82 0.89
CA GLY A 319 -27.21 -8.55 0.60
C GLY A 319 -28.51 -8.74 -0.18
N SER A 320 -29.15 -7.66 -0.55
CA SER A 320 -30.38 -7.65 -1.38
C SER A 320 -30.04 -7.88 -2.85
N LEU A 321 -29.43 -9.03 -3.17
CA LEU A 321 -28.94 -9.34 -4.54
C LEU A 321 -30.05 -9.78 -5.49
N ASN A 322 -31.24 -10.07 -5.01
CA ASN A 322 -32.32 -10.63 -5.79
C ASN A 322 -33.37 -9.61 -6.22
N GLY A 323 -33.00 -8.33 -6.28
CA GLY A 323 -33.81 -7.26 -6.87
C GLY A 323 -35.30 -7.29 -6.58
N ASP A 324 -36.02 -8.19 -7.19
CA ASP A 324 -37.48 -8.22 -7.27
C ASP A 324 -38.15 -9.35 -6.50
N TRP A 325 -37.40 -10.17 -5.76
CA TRP A 325 -37.99 -11.26 -4.98
C TRP A 325 -38.49 -10.76 -3.64
N LEU A 326 -39.80 -10.79 -3.47
CA LEU A 326 -40.46 -10.43 -2.21
C LEU A 326 -40.93 -11.68 -1.48
N GLN A 327 -40.57 -11.80 -0.22
CA GLN A 327 -41.14 -12.78 0.70
C GLN A 327 -42.04 -12.06 1.69
N ASN A 328 -43.33 -12.34 1.64
CA ASN A 328 -44.34 -11.63 2.45
C ASN A 328 -44.30 -10.10 2.30
N GLY A 329 -44.07 -9.59 1.09
CA GLY A 329 -43.96 -8.16 0.82
C GLY A 329 -42.64 -7.50 1.24
N LEU A 330 -41.68 -8.26 1.76
CA LEU A 330 -40.36 -7.78 2.17
C LEU A 330 -39.29 -8.34 1.23
N SER A 331 -38.25 -7.55 0.95
CA SER A 331 -37.06 -7.98 0.22
C SER A 331 -36.09 -8.62 1.24
N PRO A 332 -35.95 -9.95 1.30
CA PRO A 332 -35.03 -10.58 2.23
C PRO A 332 -33.58 -10.44 1.76
N ASN A 333 -32.66 -10.40 2.71
CA ASN A 333 -31.26 -10.57 2.40
C ASN A 333 -31.02 -11.97 1.83
N THR A 334 -30.28 -12.01 0.72
CA THR A 334 -29.92 -13.25 0.04
C THR A 334 -28.40 -13.43 0.09
N SER A 335 -27.97 -14.66 -0.09
CA SER A 335 -26.56 -14.98 -0.24
C SER A 335 -26.26 -15.48 -1.65
N SER A 336 -25.22 -14.98 -2.26
CA SER A 336 -24.69 -15.51 -3.51
C SER A 336 -23.28 -16.00 -3.33
N VAL A 337 -22.98 -17.14 -3.93
CA VAL A 337 -21.64 -17.71 -3.92
C VAL A 337 -20.86 -17.07 -5.06
N GLY A 338 -19.70 -16.50 -4.76
CA GLY A 338 -18.82 -15.90 -5.75
C GLY A 338 -18.43 -16.86 -6.88
N GLY A 339 -17.89 -16.32 -7.96
CA GLY A 339 -17.46 -17.06 -9.14
C GLY A 339 -16.51 -18.21 -8.84
N LEU A 340 -16.29 -19.06 -9.84
CA LEU A 340 -15.32 -20.14 -9.74
C LEU A 340 -13.93 -19.57 -9.50
N ILE A 341 -13.21 -20.16 -8.55
CA ILE A 341 -11.83 -19.84 -8.25
C ILE A 341 -10.91 -20.96 -8.68
N ASN A 342 -9.68 -20.62 -9.04
CA ASN A 342 -8.64 -21.62 -9.26
C ASN A 342 -8.01 -22.02 -7.92
N SER A 343 -8.40 -23.17 -7.38
CA SER A 343 -7.84 -23.69 -6.12
C SER A 343 -6.39 -24.18 -6.24
N ALA A 344 -5.89 -24.36 -7.46
CA ALA A 344 -4.51 -24.76 -7.75
C ALA A 344 -3.57 -23.56 -7.94
N LEU A 345 -4.06 -22.33 -7.74
CA LEU A 345 -3.24 -21.14 -7.83
C LEU A 345 -2.06 -21.20 -6.84
N THR A 346 -0.88 -20.91 -7.34
CA THR A 346 0.38 -20.94 -6.61
C THR A 346 1.27 -19.77 -7.04
N TRP A 347 2.47 -19.72 -6.51
CA TRP A 347 3.48 -18.73 -6.85
C TRP A 347 3.74 -18.65 -8.36
N GLU A 348 3.81 -17.45 -8.88
CA GLU A 348 4.37 -17.19 -10.20
C GLU A 348 5.90 -17.33 -10.14
N LYS A 349 6.48 -18.04 -11.09
CA LYS A 349 7.94 -18.21 -11.20
C LYS A 349 8.51 -17.29 -12.24
N VAL A 350 9.41 -16.42 -11.81
CA VAL A 350 10.19 -15.52 -12.67
C VAL A 350 11.62 -16.04 -12.74
N ARG A 351 12.18 -16.10 -13.96
CA ARG A 351 13.53 -16.58 -14.24
C ARG A 351 14.38 -15.52 -14.91
#